data_4bfcfc0d48dec7966733d6552fd9aa57
#
_entry.id   4bfcfc0d48dec7966733d6552fd9aa57
#
_cell.length_a   1.000
_cell.length_b   1.000
_cell.length_c   1.000
_cell.angle_alpha   90.00
_cell.angle_beta   90.00
_cell.angle_gamma   90.00
#
_symmetry.space_group_name_H-M   'P 1'
#
loop_
_entity.id
_entity.type
_entity.pdbx_description
1 polymer ?
#
loop_
_entity_poly.entity_id
_entity_poly.type
_entity_poly.pdbx_seq_one_letter_code
_entity_poly.pdbx_strand_id
1 'polypeptide(L)'
;MSIVTMFEYDFMVNAFEAATIVAVAASLVGYFLVLRGQTFAGHALSHVGFAGATGAVLAGVSPLLGLLVATVLAGAGMGFLGERFQHRDVAIGIVLAMSLGCGLLFLHFFTAYATQATALLFGNVLGVDAPTVLALLALGILIIAALAFISRPLLFATLQPELAEAKGVSLRRLSMLFLVIVALATAASVQIVGILLVFTLMVAPAAAAQRVTIKLWPGLLLSVGLALVEAWLGLTLAYYSDWPTSFWITAIGAAIYMLALSISRQKHVSEYRHEHHHHDEDQVWRPAMTGSREPKRLSARGEEITARARPISSSSHEH
;
A
#
# COMPACT_ATOMS: atom_id res chain seq x y z
N MET A 1 13.84 -5.58 34.22
CA MET A 1 12.58 -6.33 34.02
C MET A 1 12.81 -7.27 32.84
N SER A 2 12.56 -8.56 33.00
CA SER A 2 12.80 -9.54 31.92
C SER A 2 11.61 -9.56 30.96
N ILE A 3 11.85 -9.91 29.68
CA ILE A 3 10.79 -10.08 28.66
C ILE A 3 9.72 -11.09 29.13
N VAL A 4 10.09 -12.04 30.00
CA VAL A 4 9.21 -13.07 30.56
C VAL A 4 8.10 -12.44 31.42
N THR A 5 8.38 -11.39 32.19
CA THR A 5 7.38 -10.74 33.05
C THR A 5 6.29 -9.99 32.27
N MET A 6 6.54 -9.64 30.99
CA MET A 6 5.55 -9.01 30.13
C MET A 6 4.41 -9.98 29.76
N PHE A 7 4.70 -11.27 29.58
CA PHE A 7 3.73 -12.30 29.23
C PHE A 7 2.99 -12.91 30.43
N GLU A 8 3.26 -12.46 31.65
CA GLU A 8 2.49 -12.81 32.84
C GLU A 8 1.13 -12.08 32.88
N TYR A 9 0.96 -11.04 32.03
CA TYR A 9 -0.27 -10.27 31.95
C TYR A 9 -1.14 -10.72 30.77
N ASP A 10 -2.37 -11.17 31.03
CA ASP A 10 -3.30 -11.67 30.01
C ASP A 10 -3.56 -10.64 28.90
N PHE A 11 -3.62 -9.34 29.23
CA PHE A 11 -3.83 -8.29 28.25
C PHE A 11 -2.66 -8.16 27.25
N MET A 12 -1.44 -8.46 27.68
CA MET A 12 -0.28 -8.47 26.76
C MET A 12 -0.31 -9.66 25.83
N VAL A 13 -0.70 -10.84 26.33
CA VAL A 13 -0.88 -12.04 25.49
C VAL A 13 -1.91 -11.76 24.40
N ASN A 14 -3.09 -11.27 24.80
CA ASN A 14 -4.14 -10.88 23.84
C ASN A 14 -3.68 -9.83 22.83
N ALA A 15 -2.89 -8.84 23.27
CA ALA A 15 -2.34 -7.81 22.41
C ALA A 15 -1.39 -8.38 21.35
N PHE A 16 -0.48 -9.29 21.75
CA PHE A 16 0.44 -9.95 20.81
C PHE A 16 -0.28 -10.90 19.85
N GLU A 17 -1.27 -11.65 20.32
CA GLU A 17 -2.10 -12.49 19.46
C GLU A 17 -2.87 -11.68 18.43
N ALA A 18 -3.56 -10.63 18.87
CA ALA A 18 -4.32 -9.74 17.99
C ALA A 18 -3.40 -9.04 16.97
N ALA A 19 -2.27 -8.50 17.42
CA ALA A 19 -1.29 -7.86 16.56
C ALA A 19 -0.69 -8.82 15.53
N THR A 20 -0.44 -10.08 15.92
CA THR A 20 0.05 -11.13 15.01
C THR A 20 -0.97 -11.43 13.91
N ILE A 21 -2.21 -11.67 14.27
CA ILE A 21 -3.29 -11.95 13.33
C ILE A 21 -3.45 -10.82 12.33
N VAL A 22 -3.52 -9.59 12.84
CA VAL A 22 -3.72 -8.40 12.02
C VAL A 22 -2.49 -8.12 11.15
N ALA A 23 -1.27 -8.22 11.66
CA ALA A 23 -0.04 -8.00 10.89
C ALA A 23 0.06 -8.97 9.70
N VAL A 24 -0.25 -10.25 9.91
CA VAL A 24 -0.25 -11.25 8.84
C VAL A 24 -1.31 -10.91 7.77
N ALA A 25 -2.55 -10.68 8.18
CA ALA A 25 -3.62 -10.38 7.24
C ALA A 25 -3.39 -9.06 6.49
N ALA A 26 -3.02 -7.99 7.22
CA ALA A 26 -2.78 -6.67 6.65
C ALA A 26 -1.60 -6.66 5.68
N SER A 27 -0.48 -7.31 6.02
CA SER A 27 0.70 -7.34 5.14
C SER A 27 0.49 -8.14 3.87
N LEU A 28 -0.26 -9.25 3.91
CA LEU A 28 -0.62 -10.01 2.72
C LEU A 28 -1.51 -9.20 1.78
N VAL A 29 -2.55 -8.56 2.31
CA VAL A 29 -3.42 -7.65 1.53
C VAL A 29 -2.64 -6.44 1.03
N GLY A 30 -1.83 -5.85 1.89
CA GLY A 30 -0.96 -4.71 1.56
C GLY A 30 0.03 -5.01 0.44
N TYR A 31 0.56 -6.21 0.37
CA TYR A 31 1.45 -6.63 -0.71
C TYR A 31 0.77 -6.52 -2.09
N PHE A 32 -0.46 -7.04 -2.22
CA PHE A 32 -1.23 -6.88 -3.45
C PHE A 32 -1.69 -5.44 -3.68
N LEU A 33 -1.99 -4.70 -2.61
CA LEU A 33 -2.39 -3.29 -2.68
C LEU A 33 -1.26 -2.43 -3.28
N VAL A 34 -0.01 -2.63 -2.82
CA VAL A 34 1.19 -1.97 -3.36
C VAL A 34 1.47 -2.43 -4.78
N LEU A 35 1.40 -3.75 -5.05
CA LEU A 35 1.64 -4.33 -6.37
C LEU A 35 0.69 -3.76 -7.44
N ARG A 36 -0.55 -3.47 -7.05
CA ARG A 36 -1.58 -2.89 -7.93
C ARG A 36 -1.57 -1.37 -7.99
N GLY A 37 -0.68 -0.69 -7.26
CA GLY A 37 -0.66 0.77 -7.18
C GLY A 37 -1.92 1.38 -6.57
N GLN A 38 -2.64 0.64 -5.71
CA GLN A 38 -3.93 1.07 -5.13
C GLN A 38 -3.82 1.53 -3.67
N THR A 39 -2.63 1.90 -3.23
CA THR A 39 -2.33 2.31 -1.84
C THR A 39 -3.20 3.49 -1.39
N PHE A 40 -3.51 4.42 -2.30
CA PHE A 40 -4.35 5.58 -2.00
C PHE A 40 -5.80 5.17 -1.68
N ALA A 41 -6.35 4.16 -2.36
CA ALA A 41 -7.67 3.61 -2.03
C ALA A 41 -7.68 2.97 -0.63
N GLY A 42 -6.62 2.23 -0.26
CA GLY A 42 -6.47 1.68 1.09
C GLY A 42 -6.43 2.76 2.17
N HIS A 43 -5.73 3.87 1.91
CA HIS A 43 -5.70 5.01 2.83
C HIS A 43 -7.08 5.67 2.97
N ALA A 44 -7.78 5.87 1.86
CA ALA A 44 -9.14 6.45 1.88
C ALA A 44 -10.13 5.57 2.67
N LEU A 45 -10.01 4.24 2.57
CA LEU A 45 -10.87 3.30 3.31
C LEU A 45 -10.74 3.45 4.82
N SER A 46 -9.55 3.73 5.37
CA SER A 46 -9.39 3.96 6.80
C SER A 46 -10.16 5.20 7.29
N HIS A 47 -10.17 6.28 6.50
CA HIS A 47 -10.93 7.49 6.83
C HIS A 47 -12.44 7.31 6.65
N VAL A 48 -12.88 6.54 5.66
CA VAL A 48 -14.29 6.13 5.53
C VAL A 48 -14.71 5.31 6.75
N GLY A 49 -13.83 4.42 7.24
CA GLY A 49 -14.05 3.67 8.47
C GLY A 49 -14.27 4.57 9.69
N PHE A 50 -13.52 5.68 9.80
CA PHE A 50 -13.71 6.67 10.85
C PHE A 50 -15.10 7.30 10.82
N ALA A 51 -15.53 7.78 9.66
CA ALA A 51 -16.88 8.34 9.50
C ALA A 51 -17.95 7.30 9.80
N GLY A 52 -17.76 6.05 9.37
CA GLY A 52 -18.67 4.95 9.66
C GLY A 52 -18.76 4.62 11.15
N ALA A 53 -17.61 4.55 11.83
CA ALA A 53 -17.56 4.27 13.26
C ALA A 53 -18.22 5.39 14.09
N THR A 54 -17.86 6.65 13.82
CA THR A 54 -18.44 7.80 14.52
C THR A 54 -19.92 7.98 14.25
N GLY A 55 -20.34 7.79 12.99
CA GLY A 55 -21.77 7.81 12.61
C GLY A 55 -22.60 6.71 13.27
N ALA A 56 -22.05 5.50 13.40
CA ALA A 56 -22.70 4.39 14.08
C ALA A 56 -22.93 4.68 15.56
N VAL A 57 -21.94 5.25 16.24
CA VAL A 57 -22.09 5.68 17.64
C VAL A 57 -23.21 6.70 17.78
N LEU A 58 -23.32 7.67 16.85
CA LEU A 58 -24.41 8.64 16.82
C LEU A 58 -25.79 7.99 16.65
N ALA A 59 -25.84 6.91 15.88
CA ALA A 59 -27.07 6.11 15.69
C ALA A 59 -27.35 5.12 16.81
N GLY A 60 -26.52 5.05 17.86
CA GLY A 60 -26.65 4.07 18.96
C GLY A 60 -26.25 2.63 18.57
N VAL A 61 -25.45 2.49 17.50
CA VAL A 61 -24.97 1.20 16.98
C VAL A 61 -23.48 1.04 17.33
N SER A 62 -22.98 -0.19 17.38
CA SER A 62 -21.57 -0.43 17.69
C SER A 62 -20.63 0.24 16.66
N PRO A 63 -19.55 0.89 17.11
CA PRO A 63 -18.58 1.54 16.21
C PRO A 63 -17.99 0.57 15.18
N LEU A 64 -17.76 -0.67 15.59
CA LEU A 64 -17.19 -1.70 14.73
C LEU A 64 -18.12 -2.04 13.56
N LEU A 65 -19.43 -2.16 13.80
CA LEU A 65 -20.39 -2.40 12.73
C LEU A 65 -20.41 -1.25 11.72
N GLY A 66 -20.42 0.01 12.21
CA GLY A 66 -20.38 1.18 11.34
C GLY A 66 -19.10 1.24 10.52
N LEU A 67 -17.97 0.96 11.14
CA LEU A 67 -16.67 0.89 10.48
C LEU A 67 -16.68 -0.18 9.37
N LEU A 68 -17.09 -1.42 9.68
CA LEU A 68 -17.16 -2.52 8.71
C LEU A 68 -18.10 -2.20 7.54
N VAL A 69 -19.31 -1.77 7.83
CA VAL A 69 -20.32 -1.48 6.79
C VAL A 69 -19.84 -0.33 5.89
N ALA A 70 -19.36 0.76 6.47
CA ALA A 70 -18.91 1.93 5.70
C ALA A 70 -17.70 1.59 4.82
N THR A 71 -16.69 0.88 5.37
CA THR A 71 -15.49 0.51 4.61
C THR A 71 -15.81 -0.49 3.49
N VAL A 72 -16.66 -1.49 3.74
CA VAL A 72 -17.06 -2.47 2.72
C VAL A 72 -17.86 -1.81 1.60
N LEU A 73 -18.82 -0.94 1.92
CA LEU A 73 -19.58 -0.20 0.92
C LEU A 73 -18.70 0.72 0.08
N ALA A 74 -17.78 1.44 0.73
CA ALA A 74 -16.83 2.30 0.03
C ALA A 74 -15.84 1.49 -0.82
N GLY A 75 -15.32 0.38 -0.31
CA GLY A 75 -14.45 -0.52 -1.05
C GLY A 75 -15.13 -1.10 -2.30
N ALA A 76 -16.38 -1.55 -2.15
CA ALA A 76 -17.18 -2.00 -3.27
C ALA A 76 -17.43 -0.86 -4.29
N GLY A 77 -17.77 0.34 -3.82
CA GLY A 77 -17.98 1.51 -4.67
C GLY A 77 -16.73 1.94 -5.42
N MET A 78 -15.58 2.04 -4.75
CA MET A 78 -14.30 2.36 -5.38
C MET A 78 -13.89 1.29 -6.40
N GLY A 79 -14.14 0.01 -6.08
CA GLY A 79 -13.88 -1.09 -7.00
C GLY A 79 -14.79 -1.08 -8.22
N PHE A 80 -16.04 -0.67 -8.05
CA PHE A 80 -17.00 -0.53 -9.15
C PHE A 80 -16.60 0.57 -10.15
N LEU A 81 -15.98 1.68 -9.69
CA LEU A 81 -15.41 2.70 -10.58
C LEU A 81 -14.35 2.10 -11.52
N GLY A 82 -13.66 1.02 -11.08
CA GLY A 82 -12.65 0.33 -11.88
C GLY A 82 -11.32 1.09 -11.97
N GLU A 83 -10.30 0.41 -12.49
CA GLU A 83 -8.94 0.97 -12.58
C GLU A 83 -8.75 1.92 -13.77
N ARG A 84 -9.59 1.80 -14.78
CA ARG A 84 -9.52 2.61 -16.01
C ARG A 84 -10.25 3.94 -15.93
N PHE A 85 -10.87 4.26 -14.79
CA PHE A 85 -11.52 5.56 -14.62
C PHE A 85 -10.46 6.66 -14.54
N GLN A 86 -10.44 7.56 -15.52
CA GLN A 86 -9.38 8.56 -15.73
C GLN A 86 -9.16 9.51 -14.55
N HIS A 87 -10.18 9.73 -13.71
CA HIS A 87 -10.11 10.59 -12.55
C HIS A 87 -10.36 9.82 -11.22
N ARG A 88 -9.99 8.55 -11.19
CA ARG A 88 -10.24 7.69 -10.04
C ARG A 88 -9.64 8.23 -8.75
N ASP A 89 -8.39 8.66 -8.79
CA ASP A 89 -7.70 9.19 -7.61
C ASP A 89 -8.33 10.48 -7.10
N VAL A 90 -8.85 11.33 -8.00
CA VAL A 90 -9.60 12.53 -7.64
C VAL A 90 -10.91 12.14 -6.94
N ALA A 91 -11.66 11.18 -7.49
CA ALA A 91 -12.89 10.69 -6.87
C ALA A 91 -12.63 10.08 -5.48
N ILE A 92 -11.59 9.26 -5.35
CA ILE A 92 -11.17 8.68 -4.06
C ILE A 92 -10.75 9.79 -3.07
N GLY A 93 -10.04 10.82 -3.54
CA GLY A 93 -9.64 11.97 -2.73
C GLY A 93 -10.83 12.77 -2.21
N ILE A 94 -11.86 12.98 -3.04
CA ILE A 94 -13.11 13.63 -2.63
C ILE A 94 -13.86 12.80 -1.58
N VAL A 95 -13.96 11.48 -1.78
CA VAL A 95 -14.56 10.55 -0.81
C VAL A 95 -13.80 10.60 0.51
N LEU A 96 -12.46 10.61 0.47
CA LEU A 96 -11.60 10.73 1.65
C LEU A 96 -11.87 12.03 2.40
N ALA A 97 -11.87 13.17 1.72
CA ALA A 97 -12.09 14.48 2.31
C ALA A 97 -13.50 14.58 2.92
N MET A 98 -14.52 14.10 2.19
CA MET A 98 -15.89 14.05 2.66
C MET A 98 -16.05 13.16 3.89
N SER A 99 -15.43 11.99 3.88
CA SER A 99 -15.47 11.06 5.02
C SER A 99 -14.81 11.64 6.26
N LEU A 100 -13.66 12.29 6.10
CA LEU A 100 -13.00 12.96 7.22
C LEU A 100 -13.87 14.09 7.77
N GLY A 101 -14.44 14.91 6.91
CA GLY A 101 -15.37 15.99 7.30
C GLY A 101 -16.62 15.46 8.03
N CYS A 102 -17.25 14.41 7.51
CA CYS A 102 -18.40 13.75 8.15
C CYS A 102 -18.00 13.13 9.50
N GLY A 103 -16.85 12.47 9.57
CA GLY A 103 -16.37 11.88 10.82
C GLY A 103 -16.13 12.92 11.91
N LEU A 104 -15.53 14.06 11.56
CA LEU A 104 -15.36 15.20 12.49
C LEU A 104 -16.68 15.83 12.88
N LEU A 105 -17.62 15.97 11.93
CA LEU A 105 -18.96 16.46 12.21
C LEU A 105 -19.71 15.57 13.21
N PHE A 106 -19.68 14.26 13.00
CA PHE A 106 -20.30 13.30 13.92
C PHE A 106 -19.64 13.38 15.29
N LEU A 107 -18.32 13.51 15.34
CA LEU A 107 -17.58 13.67 16.59
C LEU A 107 -17.97 14.94 17.37
N HIS A 108 -18.32 16.02 16.66
CA HIS A 108 -18.76 17.27 17.29
C HIS A 108 -20.02 17.09 18.16
N PHE A 109 -20.90 16.15 17.80
CA PHE A 109 -22.09 15.86 18.58
C PHE A 109 -21.83 15.01 19.84
N PHE A 110 -20.58 14.54 20.03
CA PHE A 110 -20.17 13.67 21.13
C PHE A 110 -19.30 14.40 22.15
N THR A 111 -19.87 15.26 22.98
CA THR A 111 -19.11 15.92 24.07
C THR A 111 -18.64 14.95 25.16
N ALA A 112 -19.34 13.81 25.33
CA ALA A 112 -19.03 12.80 26.36
C ALA A 112 -18.12 11.64 25.88
N TYR A 113 -17.84 11.52 24.56
CA TYR A 113 -17.16 10.34 23.97
C TYR A 113 -15.79 10.64 23.38
N ALA A 114 -15.10 11.71 23.82
CA ALA A 114 -13.77 12.07 23.34
C ALA A 114 -12.75 10.90 23.49
N THR A 115 -12.88 10.11 24.56
CA THR A 115 -12.04 8.92 24.82
C THR A 115 -12.25 7.79 23.80
N GLN A 116 -13.49 7.56 23.36
CA GLN A 116 -13.77 6.55 22.32
C GLN A 116 -13.25 6.99 20.96
N ALA A 117 -13.36 8.27 20.65
CA ALA A 117 -12.82 8.84 19.41
C ALA A 117 -11.29 8.73 19.35
N THR A 118 -10.59 9.04 20.45
CA THR A 118 -9.13 8.88 20.53
C THR A 118 -8.72 7.43 20.39
N ALA A 119 -9.44 6.49 20.99
CA ALA A 119 -9.19 5.06 20.83
C ALA A 119 -9.36 4.58 19.38
N LEU A 120 -10.34 5.08 18.64
CA LEU A 120 -10.52 4.77 17.21
C LEU A 120 -9.39 5.38 16.36
N LEU A 121 -8.95 6.61 16.66
CA LEU A 121 -7.91 7.28 15.89
C LEU A 121 -6.53 6.66 16.08
N PHE A 122 -6.19 6.32 17.32
CA PHE A 122 -4.83 5.84 17.68
C PHE A 122 -4.76 4.34 17.96
N GLY A 123 -5.89 3.64 17.93
CA GLY A 123 -5.97 2.22 18.30
C GLY A 123 -5.97 2.01 19.82
N ASN A 124 -6.31 0.80 20.21
CA ASN A 124 -6.29 0.37 21.63
C ASN A 124 -5.90 -1.12 21.71
N VAL A 125 -4.70 -1.44 21.26
CA VAL A 125 -4.24 -2.83 21.24
C VAL A 125 -4.14 -3.45 22.64
N LEU A 126 -3.80 -2.65 23.66
CA LEU A 126 -3.67 -3.13 25.05
C LEU A 126 -5.03 -3.38 25.73
N GLY A 127 -6.11 -2.86 25.16
CA GLY A 127 -7.49 -3.08 25.64
C GLY A 127 -8.24 -4.21 24.92
N VAL A 128 -7.54 -5.03 24.14
CA VAL A 128 -8.15 -6.14 23.40
C VAL A 128 -8.41 -7.31 24.34
N ASP A 129 -9.66 -7.75 24.41
CA ASP A 129 -10.08 -8.91 25.19
C ASP A 129 -10.07 -10.21 24.35
N ALA A 130 -10.13 -11.36 25.01
CA ALA A 130 -10.08 -12.66 24.35
C ALA A 130 -11.22 -12.88 23.31
N PRO A 131 -12.48 -12.45 23.55
CA PRO A 131 -13.52 -12.49 22.51
C PRO A 131 -13.17 -11.69 21.26
N THR A 132 -12.54 -10.53 21.41
CA THR A 132 -12.08 -9.70 20.28
C THR A 132 -10.95 -10.37 19.53
N VAL A 133 -10.01 -11.03 20.21
CA VAL A 133 -8.94 -11.82 19.56
C VAL A 133 -9.57 -12.93 18.69
N LEU A 134 -10.57 -13.64 19.20
CA LEU A 134 -11.26 -14.69 18.45
C LEU A 134 -12.00 -14.13 17.22
N ALA A 135 -12.64 -12.99 17.36
CA ALA A 135 -13.30 -12.29 16.25
C ALA A 135 -12.29 -11.85 15.18
N LEU A 136 -11.14 -11.30 15.59
CA LEU A 136 -10.04 -10.93 14.70
C LEU A 136 -9.43 -12.15 14.01
N LEU A 137 -9.31 -13.28 14.70
CA LEU A 137 -8.83 -14.52 14.11
C LEU A 137 -9.79 -15.03 13.02
N ALA A 138 -11.09 -15.06 13.31
CA ALA A 138 -12.08 -15.44 12.32
C ALA A 138 -12.07 -14.52 11.09
N LEU A 139 -11.99 -13.21 11.33
CA LEU A 139 -11.90 -12.20 10.26
C LEU A 139 -10.59 -12.33 9.48
N GLY A 140 -9.46 -12.54 10.16
CA GLY A 140 -8.15 -12.76 9.52
C GLY A 140 -8.13 -14.00 8.62
N ILE A 141 -8.69 -15.11 9.10
CA ILE A 141 -8.84 -16.34 8.30
C ILE A 141 -9.72 -16.07 7.07
N LEU A 142 -10.84 -15.37 7.23
CA LEU A 142 -11.72 -14.99 6.13
C LEU A 142 -10.99 -14.13 5.09
N ILE A 143 -10.24 -13.13 5.53
CA ILE A 143 -9.45 -12.23 4.66
C ILE A 143 -8.41 -13.03 3.87
N ILE A 144 -7.64 -13.88 4.55
CA ILE A 144 -6.58 -14.68 3.93
C ILE A 144 -7.17 -15.69 2.94
N ALA A 145 -8.27 -16.37 3.32
CA ALA A 145 -8.95 -17.31 2.44
C ALA A 145 -9.53 -16.63 1.20
N ALA A 146 -10.20 -15.49 1.37
CA ALA A 146 -10.73 -14.70 0.26
C ALA A 146 -9.61 -14.20 -0.67
N LEU A 147 -8.51 -13.69 -0.11
CA LEU A 147 -7.36 -13.25 -0.87
C LEU A 147 -6.71 -14.42 -1.62
N ALA A 148 -6.53 -15.57 -0.98
CA ALA A 148 -5.97 -16.77 -1.60
C ALA A 148 -6.83 -17.23 -2.79
N PHE A 149 -8.16 -17.20 -2.63
CA PHE A 149 -9.11 -17.56 -3.68
C PHE A 149 -8.98 -16.65 -4.92
N ILE A 150 -8.85 -15.34 -4.74
CA ILE A 150 -8.74 -14.40 -5.85
C ILE A 150 -7.29 -14.13 -6.28
N SER A 151 -6.27 -14.61 -5.58
CA SER A 151 -4.85 -14.26 -5.81
C SER A 151 -4.37 -14.58 -7.22
N ARG A 152 -4.75 -15.73 -7.78
CA ARG A 152 -4.36 -16.12 -9.15
C ARG A 152 -4.95 -15.19 -10.22
N PRO A 153 -6.29 -14.99 -10.30
CA PRO A 153 -6.85 -14.05 -11.27
C PRO A 153 -6.41 -12.61 -10.99
N LEU A 154 -6.16 -12.24 -9.72
CA LEU A 154 -5.68 -10.93 -9.32
C LEU A 154 -4.28 -10.63 -9.87
N LEU A 155 -3.34 -11.57 -9.73
CA LEU A 155 -2.00 -11.46 -10.31
C LEU A 155 -2.04 -11.39 -11.82
N PHE A 156 -2.82 -12.25 -12.45
CA PHE A 156 -2.95 -12.27 -13.90
C PHE A 156 -3.51 -10.95 -14.43
N ALA A 157 -4.56 -10.42 -13.80
CA ALA A 157 -5.14 -9.13 -14.15
C ALA A 157 -4.21 -7.93 -13.86
N THR A 158 -3.30 -8.07 -12.88
CA THR A 158 -2.33 -7.02 -12.53
C THR A 158 -1.18 -6.96 -13.53
N LEU A 159 -0.66 -8.13 -13.94
CA LEU A 159 0.49 -8.21 -14.84
C LEU A 159 0.12 -8.08 -16.32
N GLN A 160 -1.04 -8.58 -16.72
CA GLN A 160 -1.51 -8.61 -18.11
C GLN A 160 -3.01 -8.32 -18.20
N PRO A 161 -3.45 -7.08 -17.95
CA PRO A 161 -4.87 -6.73 -17.85
C PRO A 161 -5.64 -6.98 -19.17
N GLU A 162 -5.03 -6.67 -20.31
CA GLU A 162 -5.66 -6.86 -21.62
C GLU A 162 -5.89 -8.34 -21.94
N LEU A 163 -4.90 -9.19 -21.64
CA LEU A 163 -5.03 -10.61 -21.84
C LEU A 163 -6.02 -11.26 -20.87
N ALA A 164 -6.10 -10.75 -19.65
CA ALA A 164 -7.07 -11.20 -18.65
C ALA A 164 -8.51 -10.91 -19.11
N GLU A 165 -8.78 -9.73 -19.65
CA GLU A 165 -10.08 -9.37 -20.24
C GLU A 165 -10.40 -10.24 -21.46
N ALA A 166 -9.44 -10.47 -22.35
CA ALA A 166 -9.61 -11.34 -23.51
C ALA A 166 -9.97 -12.79 -23.12
N LYS A 167 -9.50 -13.25 -21.96
CA LYS A 167 -9.87 -14.56 -21.37
C LYS A 167 -11.16 -14.55 -20.53
N GLY A 168 -11.92 -13.44 -20.54
CA GLY A 168 -13.21 -13.33 -19.86
C GLY A 168 -13.13 -12.94 -18.38
N VAL A 169 -11.96 -12.54 -17.86
CA VAL A 169 -11.84 -12.05 -16.49
C VAL A 169 -12.37 -10.62 -16.40
N SER A 170 -13.42 -10.43 -15.61
CA SER A 170 -13.98 -9.09 -15.39
C SER A 170 -13.10 -8.31 -14.41
N LEU A 171 -12.27 -7.38 -14.90
CA LEU A 171 -11.38 -6.54 -14.09
C LEU A 171 -12.17 -5.74 -13.05
N ARG A 172 -13.37 -5.22 -13.39
CA ARG A 172 -14.22 -4.47 -12.47
C ARG A 172 -14.68 -5.31 -11.28
N ARG A 173 -15.20 -6.52 -11.53
CA ARG A 173 -15.63 -7.43 -10.44
C ARG A 173 -14.46 -7.85 -9.56
N LEU A 174 -13.32 -8.11 -10.16
CA LEU A 174 -12.10 -8.48 -9.45
C LEU A 174 -11.57 -7.33 -8.59
N SER A 175 -11.55 -6.10 -9.11
CA SER A 175 -11.18 -4.90 -8.35
C SER A 175 -12.14 -4.64 -7.20
N MET A 176 -13.45 -4.82 -7.41
CA MET A 176 -14.46 -4.68 -6.36
C MET A 176 -14.25 -5.71 -5.24
N LEU A 177 -14.07 -6.98 -5.57
CA LEU A 177 -13.80 -8.03 -4.59
C LEU A 177 -12.51 -7.77 -3.81
N PHE A 178 -11.44 -7.36 -4.51
CA PHE A 178 -10.18 -7.03 -3.88
C PHE A 178 -10.30 -5.85 -2.91
N LEU A 179 -10.96 -4.76 -3.30
CA LEU A 179 -11.14 -3.60 -2.43
C LEU A 179 -12.08 -3.88 -1.24
N VAL A 180 -13.02 -4.80 -1.37
CA VAL A 180 -13.78 -5.32 -0.22
C VAL A 180 -12.87 -6.07 0.75
N ILE A 181 -11.95 -6.90 0.25
CA ILE A 181 -10.94 -7.57 1.10
C ILE A 181 -10.03 -6.55 1.78
N VAL A 182 -9.58 -5.52 1.05
CA VAL A 182 -8.82 -4.40 1.63
C VAL A 182 -9.61 -3.69 2.73
N ALA A 183 -10.91 -3.47 2.52
CA ALA A 183 -11.79 -2.85 3.51
C ALA A 183 -11.88 -3.69 4.80
N LEU A 184 -12.03 -5.01 4.68
CA LEU A 184 -12.04 -5.92 5.83
C LEU A 184 -10.69 -5.92 6.57
N ALA A 185 -9.57 -5.95 5.84
CA ALA A 185 -8.24 -5.88 6.43
C ALA A 185 -8.00 -4.53 7.13
N THR A 186 -8.46 -3.44 6.53
CA THR A 186 -8.41 -2.10 7.13
C THR A 186 -9.23 -2.07 8.44
N ALA A 187 -10.45 -2.62 8.42
CA ALA A 187 -11.31 -2.66 9.59
C ALA A 187 -10.69 -3.46 10.75
N ALA A 188 -10.07 -4.61 10.45
CA ALA A 188 -9.35 -5.40 11.43
C ALA A 188 -8.15 -4.63 12.01
N SER A 189 -7.38 -3.96 11.15
CA SER A 189 -6.17 -3.23 11.53
C SER A 189 -6.45 -1.99 12.39
N VAL A 190 -7.57 -1.31 12.14
CA VAL A 190 -7.99 -0.14 12.92
C VAL A 190 -8.09 -0.42 14.41
N GLN A 191 -8.50 -1.61 14.80
CA GLN A 191 -8.62 -1.97 16.22
C GLN A 191 -7.26 -2.03 16.93
N ILE A 192 -6.20 -2.35 16.21
CA ILE A 192 -4.85 -2.51 16.76
C ILE A 192 -4.08 -1.18 16.70
N VAL A 193 -4.00 -0.58 15.55
CA VAL A 193 -3.11 0.55 15.27
C VAL A 193 -3.86 1.88 15.19
N GLY A 194 -5.18 1.83 15.01
CA GLY A 194 -6.02 3.01 14.78
C GLY A 194 -6.04 3.48 13.34
N ILE A 195 -7.02 4.32 13.04
CA ILE A 195 -7.34 4.77 11.67
C ILE A 195 -6.18 5.52 11.01
N LEU A 196 -5.47 6.34 11.78
CA LEU A 196 -4.40 7.18 11.25
C LEU A 196 -3.18 6.37 10.79
N LEU A 197 -2.94 5.22 11.41
CA LEU A 197 -1.69 4.49 11.28
C LEU A 197 -1.82 3.11 10.61
N VAL A 198 -3.07 2.68 10.34
CA VAL A 198 -3.35 1.41 9.67
C VAL A 198 -2.65 1.31 8.29
N PHE A 199 -2.52 2.45 7.61
CA PHE A 199 -1.82 2.52 6.33
C PHE A 199 -0.35 2.08 6.46
N THR A 200 0.35 2.47 7.54
CA THR A 200 1.75 2.10 7.75
C THR A 200 1.89 0.60 7.94
N LEU A 201 1.11 -0.01 8.82
CA LEU A 201 1.16 -1.45 9.08
C LEU A 201 0.84 -2.28 7.83
N MET A 202 -0.07 -1.80 6.97
CA MET A 202 -0.45 -2.51 5.76
C MET A 202 0.54 -2.29 4.62
N VAL A 203 1.06 -1.08 4.44
CA VAL A 203 1.81 -0.68 3.24
C VAL A 203 3.32 -0.70 3.44
N ALA A 204 3.84 -0.27 4.60
CA ALA A 204 5.29 -0.14 4.79
C ALA A 204 6.05 -1.47 4.65
N PRO A 205 5.66 -2.60 5.31
CA PRO A 205 6.34 -3.87 5.16
C PRO A 205 6.20 -4.44 3.74
N ALA A 206 5.04 -4.26 3.11
CA ALA A 206 4.79 -4.70 1.75
C ALA A 206 5.64 -3.94 0.72
N ALA A 207 5.69 -2.61 0.82
CA ALA A 207 6.50 -1.76 -0.04
C ALA A 207 8.00 -2.02 0.16
N ALA A 208 8.45 -2.25 1.41
CA ALA A 208 9.82 -2.63 1.71
C ALA A 208 10.19 -3.98 1.09
N ALA A 209 9.32 -4.99 1.22
CA ALA A 209 9.53 -6.31 0.64
C ALA A 209 9.67 -6.26 -0.89
N GLN A 210 8.82 -5.49 -1.58
CA GLN A 210 8.87 -5.34 -3.04
C GLN A 210 10.12 -4.57 -3.52
N ARG A 211 10.76 -3.79 -2.67
CA ARG A 211 12.05 -3.16 -2.96
C ARG A 211 13.23 -4.13 -2.87
N VAL A 212 13.12 -5.12 -2.00
CA VAL A 212 14.20 -6.09 -1.76
C VAL A 212 14.14 -7.26 -2.74
N THR A 213 12.95 -7.71 -3.12
CA THR A 213 12.77 -8.85 -4.02
C THR A 213 11.62 -8.67 -5.00
N ILE A 214 11.86 -9.10 -6.25
CA ILE A 214 10.86 -9.13 -7.32
C ILE A 214 10.07 -10.44 -7.37
N LYS A 215 10.50 -11.46 -6.62
CA LYS A 215 9.84 -12.75 -6.59
C LYS A 215 8.62 -12.72 -5.67
N LEU A 216 7.47 -13.19 -6.15
CA LEU A 216 6.20 -13.11 -5.44
C LEU A 216 6.24 -13.80 -4.06
N TRP A 217 6.57 -15.10 -4.02
CA TRP A 217 6.54 -15.88 -2.78
C TRP A 217 7.53 -15.39 -1.71
N PRO A 218 8.83 -15.18 -2.05
CA PRO A 218 9.75 -14.55 -1.10
C PRO A 218 9.31 -13.15 -0.68
N GLY A 219 8.71 -12.36 -1.59
CA GLY A 219 8.20 -11.03 -1.29
C GLY A 219 7.04 -11.06 -0.30
N LEU A 220 6.08 -11.98 -0.46
CA LEU A 220 4.98 -12.17 0.49
C LEU A 220 5.49 -12.59 1.87
N LEU A 221 6.39 -13.58 1.93
CA LEU A 221 6.97 -14.04 3.19
C LEU A 221 7.77 -12.94 3.89
N LEU A 222 8.55 -12.18 3.12
CA LEU A 222 9.31 -11.04 3.65
C LEU A 222 8.37 -9.95 4.16
N SER A 223 7.28 -9.64 3.45
CA SER A 223 6.28 -8.67 3.88
C SER A 223 5.65 -9.07 5.22
N VAL A 224 5.24 -10.34 5.35
CA VAL A 224 4.70 -10.88 6.61
C VAL A 224 5.73 -10.82 7.73
N GLY A 225 6.97 -11.25 7.47
CA GLY A 225 8.05 -11.20 8.47
C GLY A 225 8.34 -9.78 8.96
N LEU A 226 8.41 -8.81 8.04
CA LEU A 226 8.61 -7.40 8.39
C LEU A 226 7.44 -6.82 9.18
N ALA A 227 6.19 -7.16 8.83
CA ALA A 227 5.01 -6.72 9.58
C ALA A 227 4.94 -7.31 10.99
N LEU A 228 5.34 -8.57 11.16
CA LEU A 228 5.46 -9.18 12.49
C LEU A 228 6.52 -8.50 13.34
N VAL A 229 7.68 -8.22 12.76
CA VAL A 229 8.76 -7.47 13.44
C VAL A 229 8.27 -6.07 13.83
N GLU A 230 7.59 -5.36 12.93
CA GLU A 230 7.01 -4.03 13.17
C GLU A 230 6.02 -4.07 14.34
N ALA A 231 5.07 -5.01 14.32
CA ALA A 231 4.05 -5.14 15.35
C ALA A 231 4.63 -5.57 16.72
N TRP A 232 5.49 -6.59 16.75
CA TRP A 232 6.05 -7.12 17.99
C TRP A 232 7.04 -6.17 18.65
N LEU A 233 7.94 -5.57 17.87
CA LEU A 233 8.84 -4.55 18.40
C LEU A 233 8.07 -3.31 18.85
N GLY A 234 7.05 -2.90 18.10
CA GLY A 234 6.20 -1.78 18.48
C GLY A 234 5.51 -1.99 19.82
N LEU A 235 4.92 -3.17 20.05
CA LEU A 235 4.30 -3.55 21.31
C LEU A 235 5.32 -3.60 22.46
N THR A 236 6.47 -4.23 22.20
CA THR A 236 7.53 -4.38 23.21
C THR A 236 8.07 -3.01 23.63
N LEU A 237 8.39 -2.14 22.68
CA LEU A 237 8.90 -0.80 22.97
C LEU A 237 7.84 0.08 23.66
N ALA A 238 6.57 -0.05 23.30
CA ALA A 238 5.49 0.66 23.97
C ALA A 238 5.38 0.26 25.45
N TYR A 239 5.50 -1.04 25.74
CA TYR A 239 5.47 -1.54 27.11
C TYR A 239 6.60 -0.99 27.99
N TYR A 240 7.83 -0.87 27.47
CA TYR A 240 8.97 -0.39 28.23
C TYR A 240 9.09 1.14 28.28
N SER A 241 8.56 1.86 27.29
CA SER A 241 8.70 3.32 27.20
C SER A 241 7.49 4.09 27.74
N ASP A 242 6.36 3.42 28.00
CA ASP A 242 5.06 4.03 28.29
C ASP A 242 4.58 5.00 27.19
N TRP A 243 5.12 4.84 25.98
CA TRP A 243 4.71 5.64 24.82
C TRP A 243 3.61 4.92 24.03
N PRO A 244 2.80 5.68 23.25
CA PRO A 244 1.72 5.08 22.44
C PRO A 244 2.25 4.00 21.49
N THR A 245 1.61 2.82 21.51
CA THR A 245 1.98 1.68 20.64
C THR A 245 2.00 2.05 19.18
N SER A 246 1.02 2.84 18.76
CA SER A 246 0.89 3.33 17.39
C SER A 246 2.09 4.17 16.93
N PHE A 247 2.68 4.96 17.81
CA PHE A 247 3.91 5.69 17.49
C PHE A 247 5.06 4.73 17.15
N TRP A 248 5.30 3.71 17.99
CA TRP A 248 6.38 2.77 17.77
C TRP A 248 6.19 1.93 16.51
N ILE A 249 4.98 1.42 16.27
CA ILE A 249 4.65 0.69 15.05
C ILE A 249 4.95 1.56 13.81
N THR A 250 4.48 2.80 13.80
CA THR A 250 4.71 3.71 12.66
C THR A 250 6.19 4.05 12.48
N ALA A 251 6.92 4.32 13.56
CA ALA A 251 8.34 4.65 13.51
C ALA A 251 9.16 3.47 12.98
N ILE A 252 8.86 2.25 13.43
CA ILE A 252 9.52 1.03 12.96
C ILE A 252 9.19 0.76 11.49
N GLY A 253 7.91 0.87 11.09
CA GLY A 253 7.51 0.70 9.70
C GLY A 253 8.20 1.69 8.76
N ALA A 254 8.28 2.97 9.16
CA ALA A 254 9.01 3.99 8.42
C ALA A 254 10.52 3.65 8.32
N ALA A 255 11.15 3.21 9.43
CA ALA A 255 12.55 2.80 9.47
C ALA A 255 12.81 1.60 8.53
N ILE A 256 11.95 0.58 8.58
CA ILE A 256 12.02 -0.61 7.69
C ILE A 256 11.97 -0.18 6.23
N TYR A 257 11.04 0.71 5.86
CA TYR A 257 10.91 1.19 4.49
C TYR A 257 12.13 2.00 4.05
N MET A 258 12.66 2.89 4.90
CA MET A 258 13.85 3.70 4.61
C MET A 258 15.10 2.82 4.46
N LEU A 259 15.26 1.78 5.27
CA LEU A 259 16.33 0.80 5.13
C LEU A 259 16.22 0.03 3.81
N ALA A 260 15.03 -0.45 3.46
CA ALA A 260 14.80 -1.12 2.18
C ALA A 260 15.11 -0.23 0.98
N LEU A 261 14.76 1.06 1.07
CA LEU A 261 15.07 2.06 0.05
C LEU A 261 16.59 2.26 -0.12
N SER A 262 17.33 2.32 1.00
CA SER A 262 18.79 2.47 0.99
C SER A 262 19.48 1.26 0.37
N ILE A 263 19.03 0.05 0.70
CA ILE A 263 19.56 -1.21 0.13
C ILE A 263 19.30 -1.30 -1.37
N SER A 264 18.08 -0.93 -1.81
CA SER A 264 17.71 -0.94 -3.23
C SER A 264 18.56 0.03 -4.04
N ARG A 265 18.83 1.23 -3.54
CA ARG A 265 19.70 2.22 -4.20
C ARG A 265 21.14 1.71 -4.36
N GLN A 266 21.68 1.04 -3.33
CA GLN A 266 23.05 0.50 -3.40
C GLN A 266 23.19 -0.59 -4.46
N LYS A 267 22.19 -1.47 -4.65
CA LYS A 267 22.19 -2.49 -5.70
C LYS A 267 22.26 -1.86 -7.11
N HIS A 268 21.44 -0.87 -7.38
CA HIS A 268 21.47 -0.17 -8.68
C HIS A 268 22.80 0.52 -8.96
N VAL A 269 23.40 1.16 -7.96
CA VAL A 269 24.72 1.82 -8.13
C VAL A 269 25.82 0.78 -8.36
N SER A 270 25.75 -0.38 -7.72
CA SER A 270 26.71 -1.48 -7.91
C SER A 270 26.58 -2.11 -9.32
N GLU A 271 25.38 -2.35 -9.82
CA GLU A 271 25.14 -2.86 -11.17
C GLU A 271 25.64 -1.87 -12.24
N TYR A 272 25.35 -0.58 -12.09
CA TYR A 272 25.86 0.47 -13.00
C TYR A 272 27.40 0.52 -13.03
N ARG A 273 28.04 0.31 -11.88
CA ARG A 273 29.51 0.31 -11.79
C ARG A 273 30.13 -0.92 -12.46
N HIS A 274 29.49 -2.09 -12.35
CA HIS A 274 29.94 -3.32 -13.01
C HIS A 274 29.78 -3.26 -14.53
N GLU A 275 28.69 -2.73 -15.05
CA GLU A 275 28.49 -2.58 -16.51
C GLU A 275 29.49 -1.61 -17.13
N HIS A 276 29.83 -0.50 -16.47
CA HIS A 276 30.81 0.45 -16.98
C HIS A 276 32.25 -0.08 -16.94
N HIS A 277 32.62 -0.93 -15.96
CA HIS A 277 33.94 -1.55 -15.94
C HIS A 277 34.13 -2.57 -17.07
N HIS A 278 33.12 -3.33 -17.44
CA HIS A 278 33.20 -4.27 -18.58
C HIS A 278 33.30 -3.53 -19.93
N HIS A 279 32.64 -2.39 -20.09
CA HIS A 279 32.74 -1.62 -21.32
C HIS A 279 34.11 -0.94 -21.51
N ASP A 280 34.78 -0.56 -20.43
CA ASP A 280 36.14 0.02 -20.51
C ASP A 280 37.19 -1.06 -20.80
N GLU A 281 37.06 -2.27 -20.28
CA GLU A 281 37.98 -3.38 -20.58
C GLU A 281 37.85 -3.87 -22.02
N ASP A 282 36.65 -3.90 -22.62
CA ASP A 282 36.44 -4.28 -24.01
C ASP A 282 36.96 -3.21 -25.01
N GLN A 283 37.09 -1.97 -24.62
CA GLN A 283 37.68 -0.93 -25.47
C GLN A 283 39.23 -0.93 -25.44
N VAL A 284 39.86 -1.41 -24.40
CA VAL A 284 41.32 -1.50 -24.28
C VAL A 284 41.89 -2.67 -25.12
N TRP A 285 41.08 -3.66 -25.49
CA TRP A 285 41.50 -4.82 -26.25
C TRP A 285 41.15 -4.79 -27.76
N ARG A 286 41.09 -3.62 -28.41
CA ARG A 286 41.16 -3.56 -29.88
C ARG A 286 42.60 -3.38 -30.28
N PRO A 287 43.36 -4.43 -30.70
CA PRO A 287 44.66 -4.24 -31.31
C PRO A 287 44.43 -3.48 -32.61
N ALA A 288 45.25 -2.45 -32.82
CA ALA A 288 45.35 -1.67 -34.04
C ALA A 288 45.73 -2.58 -35.22
N MET A 289 44.74 -3.28 -35.79
CA MET A 289 44.84 -3.91 -37.08
C MET A 289 44.12 -3.05 -38.09
N THR A 290 44.81 -2.00 -38.57
CA THR A 290 44.48 -1.41 -39.85
C THR A 290 45.74 -1.10 -40.62
N GLY A 291 46.09 -2.10 -41.42
CA GLY A 291 46.76 -1.81 -42.65
C GLY A 291 45.89 -0.91 -43.53
N SER A 292 46.51 0.10 -44.01
CA SER A 292 46.24 0.93 -45.20
C SER A 292 45.02 0.51 -46.05
N ARG A 293 44.03 1.40 -46.13
CA ARG A 293 43.23 1.61 -47.36
C ARG A 293 42.92 3.05 -47.55
N GLU A 294 43.26 3.56 -48.71
CA GLU A 294 43.13 4.88 -49.27
C GLU A 294 41.73 5.51 -49.14
N PRO A 295 41.62 6.82 -49.07
CA PRO A 295 40.34 7.51 -49.10
C PRO A 295 39.78 7.60 -50.50
N LYS A 296 38.73 6.88 -50.80
CA LYS A 296 37.91 7.13 -51.97
C LYS A 296 37.13 8.43 -51.83
N ARG A 297 37.50 9.40 -52.69
CA ARG A 297 36.80 10.65 -52.95
C ARG A 297 35.31 10.34 -53.25
N LEU A 298 34.43 10.90 -52.47
CA LEU A 298 33.02 11.11 -52.83
C LEU A 298 32.78 12.62 -52.89
N SER A 299 32.99 13.14 -54.11
CA SER A 299 32.51 14.45 -54.52
C SER A 299 31.05 14.34 -54.98
N ALA A 300 30.33 15.36 -54.75
CA ALA A 300 29.07 15.71 -55.42
C ALA A 300 27.80 14.89 -55.08
N ARG A 301 27.08 15.34 -54.04
CA ARG A 301 25.64 15.50 -54.03
C ARG A 301 25.15 16.23 -52.77
N GLY A 302 25.38 17.51 -52.78
CA GLY A 302 24.95 18.41 -51.73
C GLY A 302 24.37 19.69 -52.32
N GLU A 303 23.35 19.59 -53.16
CA GLU A 303 22.55 20.74 -53.59
C GLU A 303 21.23 20.18 -54.12
N GLU A 304 20.26 20.07 -53.25
CA GLU A 304 18.82 19.99 -53.61
C GLU A 304 17.94 19.60 -52.45
N ILE A 305 17.99 20.27 -51.31
CA ILE A 305 16.90 20.31 -50.32
C ILE A 305 16.93 21.65 -49.56
N THR A 306 16.79 22.76 -50.29
CA THR A 306 16.46 24.05 -49.72
C THR A 306 15.48 24.81 -50.59
N ALA A 307 14.29 24.26 -50.78
CA ALA A 307 13.17 24.99 -51.38
C ALA A 307 11.84 24.32 -51.04
N ARG A 308 11.33 24.52 -49.82
CA ARG A 308 9.89 24.47 -49.52
C ARG A 308 9.62 24.76 -48.02
N ALA A 309 9.90 25.97 -47.62
CA ALA A 309 9.26 26.58 -46.47
C ALA A 309 8.49 27.81 -46.97
N ARG A 310 7.21 27.68 -47.19
CA ARG A 310 6.32 28.83 -47.35
C ARG A 310 5.76 29.19 -45.98
N PRO A 311 5.75 30.48 -45.60
CA PRO A 311 5.09 30.94 -44.40
C PRO A 311 3.57 31.04 -44.62
N ILE A 312 2.80 30.50 -43.66
CA ILE A 312 1.36 30.72 -43.58
C ILE A 312 1.12 32.07 -42.91
N SER A 313 0.57 33.00 -43.68
CA SER A 313 0.18 34.33 -43.29
C SER A 313 -0.98 34.31 -42.28
N SER A 314 -0.88 35.19 -41.31
CA SER A 314 -1.93 35.71 -40.44
C SER A 314 -3.16 36.19 -41.27
N SER A 315 -4.35 35.78 -40.87
CA SER A 315 -5.57 36.54 -41.12
C SER A 315 -6.41 36.57 -39.83
N SER A 316 -6.41 37.73 -39.23
CA SER A 316 -7.42 38.27 -38.35
C SER A 316 -8.77 38.31 -39.09
N HIS A 317 -9.86 37.84 -38.47
CA HIS A 317 -11.21 38.44 -38.60
C HIS A 317 -12.01 38.10 -37.32
N GLU A 318 -12.35 39.14 -36.62
CA GLU A 318 -13.51 39.49 -35.86
C GLU A 318 -14.80 38.76 -36.29
N HIS A 319 -15.51 38.12 -35.36
CA HIS A 319 -16.89 38.41 -34.93
C HIS A 319 -17.19 37.59 -33.67
#